data_5f91fcc78d0f5f3d42dabfce4f4c8ac6
#
_entry.id   5f91fcc78d0f5f3d42dabfce4f4c8ac6
#
_cell.length_a   1.000
_cell.length_b   1.000
_cell.length_c   1.000
_cell.angle_alpha   90.00
_cell.angle_beta   90.00
_cell.angle_gamma   90.00
#
_symmetry.space_group_name_H-M   'P 1'
#
loop_
_entity.id
_entity.type
_entity.pdbx_description
1 polymer ?
#
loop_
_entity_poly.entity_id
_entity_poly.type
_entity_poly.pdbx_seq_one_letter_code
_entity_poly.pdbx_strand_id
1 'polypeptide(L)'
;MFARRILKNSSLSPLNTPNTLRAFTTSSASFKRSPALSDITPEGVSSFDAKQKEFREQIADQSKKKEAAASQSAEPSSSLSFNSSPTAPRASNARSSASNTQNTQAIDSQSVSAAETTTTQDESTKGKLSSLIYGTKEGREMDKEMEHSFSQVLARGKYVHSIVFHEVKSDKVDEYVELVGSWYPRMAGMPENKVHLVGSWRTEVGDCDTFVHIWEYQRYDGYHDSLHSIANHPEFPAFDKKLKSLIKTKRTSLMQEFSFWPTTAPRQLGGVFELRSYTLHPGNLLEWETHWRRGLGARRQVMEGVGAWFVQIGELNTVHHLWQFADLEERKVRREQSWSVEGWGDTVHKTVPLIQEMKSRILIPMPWSPVA
;
A
#
# COMPACT_ATOMS: atom_id res chain seq x y z
N MET A 1 -66.72 8.09 31.51
CA MET A 1 -67.43 9.10 30.68
C MET A 1 -66.40 9.70 29.73
N PHE A 2 -66.57 9.43 28.41
CA PHE A 2 -66.29 10.26 27.21
C PHE A 2 -64.90 10.90 27.08
N ALA A 3 -64.25 10.92 25.93
CA ALA A 3 -64.60 10.64 24.53
C ALA A 3 -63.34 10.41 23.69
N ARG A 4 -63.46 9.53 22.68
CA ARG A 4 -62.57 9.39 21.53
C ARG A 4 -62.53 10.68 20.72
N ARG A 5 -61.31 11.03 20.18
CA ARG A 5 -61.24 11.83 18.97
C ARG A 5 -60.25 11.23 17.98
N ILE A 6 -60.82 10.78 16.89
CA ILE A 6 -60.20 10.34 15.65
C ILE A 6 -59.78 11.60 14.86
N LEU A 7 -58.58 11.69 14.39
CA LEU A 7 -58.23 12.57 13.27
C LEU A 7 -57.30 11.85 12.28
N LYS A 8 -57.81 11.76 11.17
CA LYS A 8 -57.58 11.42 9.79
C LYS A 8 -56.12 11.41 9.31
N ASN A 9 -55.85 10.39 8.52
CA ASN A 9 -54.78 10.19 7.56
C ASN A 9 -54.60 11.38 6.60
N SER A 10 -53.39 11.81 6.42
CA SER A 10 -52.93 12.42 5.17
C SER A 10 -51.71 11.65 4.67
N SER A 11 -51.92 11.05 3.53
CA SER A 11 -50.92 10.31 2.74
C SER A 11 -49.88 11.30 2.18
N LEU A 12 -48.63 11.06 2.52
CA LEU A 12 -47.48 11.58 1.75
C LEU A 12 -46.68 10.40 1.24
N SER A 13 -46.63 10.31 -0.07
CA SER A 13 -45.89 9.32 -0.83
C SER A 13 -44.37 9.47 -0.57
N PRO A 14 -43.60 8.39 -0.39
CA PRO A 14 -42.16 8.50 -0.33
C PRO A 14 -41.60 8.54 -1.75
N LEU A 15 -40.75 9.53 -2.00
CA LEU A 15 -39.85 9.62 -3.13
C LEU A 15 -38.86 8.46 -3.08
N ASN A 16 -38.94 7.58 -4.06
CA ASN A 16 -38.00 6.50 -4.33
C ASN A 16 -36.64 7.06 -4.75
N THR A 17 -35.66 6.99 -3.90
CA THR A 17 -34.26 7.00 -4.30
C THR A 17 -33.67 5.61 -4.07
N PRO A 18 -33.05 4.96 -5.06
CA PRO A 18 -32.43 3.66 -4.85
C PRO A 18 -31.07 3.84 -4.19
N ASN A 19 -31.04 3.88 -2.86
CA ASN A 19 -29.84 3.61 -2.11
C ASN A 19 -29.65 2.09 -2.08
N THR A 20 -28.88 1.55 -3.02
CA THR A 20 -28.36 0.20 -2.95
C THR A 20 -27.26 0.13 -1.87
N LEU A 21 -27.68 0.14 -0.63
CA LEU A 21 -26.90 -0.42 0.48
C LEU A 21 -26.80 -1.93 0.18
N ARG A 22 -25.65 -2.37 -0.32
CA ARG A 22 -25.30 -3.79 -0.29
C ARG A 22 -25.28 -4.20 1.18
N ALA A 23 -26.35 -4.83 1.62
CA ALA A 23 -26.39 -5.53 2.89
C ALA A 23 -25.31 -6.61 2.83
N PHE A 24 -24.26 -6.45 3.62
CA PHE A 24 -23.38 -7.56 3.97
C PHE A 24 -24.22 -8.51 4.80
N THR A 25 -24.70 -9.57 4.18
CA THR A 25 -25.24 -10.70 4.92
C THR A 25 -24.08 -11.31 5.69
N THR A 26 -23.91 -10.92 6.93
CA THR A 26 -23.10 -11.65 7.90
C THR A 26 -23.78 -12.99 8.12
N SER A 27 -23.44 -13.96 7.29
CA SER A 27 -23.68 -15.36 7.62
C SER A 27 -22.89 -15.62 8.91
N SER A 28 -23.59 -15.80 10.02
CA SER A 28 -23.01 -16.31 11.25
C SER A 28 -22.71 -17.80 11.04
N ALA A 29 -21.76 -18.10 10.16
CA ALA A 29 -21.19 -19.42 10.07
C ALA A 29 -20.42 -19.65 11.37
N SER A 30 -20.88 -20.58 12.17
CA SER A 30 -20.16 -21.09 13.34
C SER A 30 -18.87 -21.72 12.83
N PHE A 31 -17.75 -21.00 12.94
CA PHE A 31 -16.45 -21.46 12.49
C PHE A 31 -15.97 -22.55 13.45
N LYS A 32 -16.17 -23.81 13.09
CA LYS A 32 -15.77 -24.95 13.91
C LYS A 32 -14.25 -25.13 13.98
N ARG A 33 -13.49 -24.59 13.02
CA ARG A 33 -12.03 -24.62 13.00
C ARG A 33 -11.47 -23.48 12.15
N SER A 34 -10.20 -23.13 12.38
CA SER A 34 -9.46 -22.19 11.54
C SER A 34 -9.26 -22.77 10.14
N PRO A 35 -9.38 -21.95 9.08
CA PRO A 35 -9.06 -22.38 7.71
C PRO A 35 -7.63 -22.86 7.59
N ALA A 36 -7.40 -23.86 6.75
CA ALA A 36 -6.09 -24.45 6.51
C ALA A 36 -5.83 -24.70 5.03
N LEU A 37 -4.57 -24.92 4.66
CA LEU A 37 -4.15 -25.21 3.29
C LEU A 37 -4.85 -26.46 2.74
N SER A 38 -5.17 -27.44 3.60
CA SER A 38 -5.92 -28.65 3.24
C SER A 38 -7.36 -28.39 2.76
N ASP A 39 -7.90 -27.18 2.97
CA ASP A 39 -9.26 -26.82 2.54
C ASP A 39 -9.29 -26.33 1.07
N ILE A 40 -8.13 -26.13 0.45
CA ILE A 40 -7.98 -25.75 -0.94
C ILE A 40 -8.08 -27.00 -1.81
N THR A 41 -9.06 -27.01 -2.71
CA THR A 41 -9.31 -28.13 -3.62
C THR A 41 -8.97 -27.76 -5.06
N PRO A 42 -8.68 -28.75 -5.94
CA PRO A 42 -8.41 -28.47 -7.35
C PRO A 42 -9.55 -27.74 -8.07
N GLU A 43 -10.80 -27.95 -7.67
CA GLU A 43 -11.97 -27.25 -8.22
C GLU A 43 -11.92 -25.75 -7.88
N GLY A 44 -11.30 -25.38 -6.76
CA GLY A 44 -11.09 -23.98 -6.37
C GLY A 44 -10.17 -23.22 -7.33
N VAL A 45 -9.25 -23.89 -8.02
CA VAL A 45 -8.28 -23.26 -8.95
C VAL A 45 -9.01 -22.66 -10.16
N SER A 46 -9.91 -23.40 -10.78
CA SER A 46 -10.68 -22.90 -11.93
C SER A 46 -11.61 -21.74 -11.55
N SER A 47 -12.21 -21.82 -10.37
CA SER A 47 -13.02 -20.72 -9.82
C SER A 47 -12.18 -19.48 -9.52
N PHE A 48 -10.97 -19.66 -9.01
CA PHE A 48 -10.02 -18.56 -8.78
C PHE A 48 -9.64 -17.88 -10.11
N ASP A 49 -9.24 -18.65 -11.12
CA ASP A 49 -8.84 -18.11 -12.42
C ASP A 49 -9.99 -17.33 -13.08
N ALA A 50 -11.23 -17.83 -13.00
CA ALA A 50 -12.40 -17.14 -13.51
C ALA A 50 -12.64 -15.80 -12.80
N LYS A 51 -12.61 -15.79 -11.47
CA LYS A 51 -12.77 -14.56 -10.67
C LYS A 51 -11.63 -13.56 -10.89
N GLN A 52 -10.39 -14.04 -11.04
CA GLN A 52 -9.23 -13.22 -11.35
C GLN A 52 -9.39 -12.53 -12.71
N LYS A 53 -9.85 -13.28 -13.73
CA LYS A 53 -10.10 -12.72 -15.05
C LYS A 53 -11.18 -11.64 -15.00
N GLU A 54 -12.31 -11.93 -14.39
CA GLU A 54 -13.42 -10.98 -14.21
C GLU A 54 -12.96 -9.70 -13.50
N PHE A 55 -12.18 -9.86 -12.42
CA PHE A 55 -11.65 -8.73 -11.68
C PHE A 55 -10.72 -7.85 -12.52
N ARG A 56 -9.84 -8.43 -13.32
CA ARG A 56 -8.96 -7.69 -14.24
C ARG A 56 -9.74 -6.94 -15.32
N GLU A 57 -10.79 -7.55 -15.86
CA GLU A 57 -11.69 -6.91 -16.81
C GLU A 57 -12.42 -5.71 -16.17
N GLN A 58 -12.93 -5.86 -14.96
CA GLN A 58 -13.57 -4.76 -14.22
C GLN A 58 -12.62 -3.58 -13.97
N ILE A 59 -11.34 -3.83 -13.61
CA ILE A 59 -10.33 -2.77 -13.44
C ILE A 59 -10.03 -2.08 -14.76
N ALA A 60 -9.88 -2.84 -15.86
CA ALA A 60 -9.63 -2.27 -17.18
C ALA A 60 -10.78 -1.37 -17.63
N ASP A 61 -12.03 -1.77 -17.39
CA ASP A 61 -13.21 -0.98 -17.72
C ASP A 61 -13.35 0.27 -16.86
N GLN A 62 -13.00 0.18 -15.56
CA GLN A 62 -12.97 1.36 -14.69
C GLN A 62 -11.88 2.36 -15.12
N SER A 63 -10.72 1.87 -15.55
CA SER A 63 -9.64 2.73 -16.07
C SER A 63 -10.08 3.46 -17.33
N LYS A 64 -10.69 2.74 -18.30
CA LYS A 64 -11.23 3.34 -19.53
C LYS A 64 -12.33 4.38 -19.25
N LYS A 65 -13.22 4.11 -18.28
CA LYS A 65 -14.25 5.08 -17.87
C LYS A 65 -13.66 6.34 -17.25
N LYS A 66 -12.59 6.19 -16.44
CA LYS A 66 -11.88 7.35 -15.85
C LYS A 66 -11.15 8.17 -16.90
N GLU A 67 -10.52 7.53 -17.87
CA GLU A 67 -9.87 8.22 -19.01
C GLU A 67 -10.88 8.95 -19.90
N ALA A 68 -12.01 8.32 -20.21
CA ALA A 68 -13.09 8.94 -20.97
C ALA A 68 -13.72 10.13 -20.24
N ALA A 69 -13.89 10.05 -18.92
CA ALA A 69 -14.38 11.15 -18.10
C ALA A 69 -13.36 12.31 -18.02
N ALA A 70 -12.07 11.99 -17.95
CA ALA A 70 -11.01 13.00 -17.94
C ALA A 70 -10.89 13.72 -19.29
N SER A 71 -11.09 13.01 -20.40
CA SER A 71 -11.08 13.62 -21.74
C SER A 71 -12.33 14.47 -22.04
N GLN A 72 -13.46 14.20 -21.40
CA GLN A 72 -14.68 15.03 -21.51
C GLN A 72 -14.64 16.30 -20.64
N SER A 73 -13.80 16.33 -19.61
CA SER A 73 -13.62 17.52 -18.76
C SER A 73 -12.57 18.50 -19.27
N ALA A 74 -11.86 18.16 -20.34
CA ALA A 74 -10.91 19.02 -21.01
C ALA A 74 -11.56 19.73 -22.22
N GLU A 75 -12.51 20.68 -21.99
CA GLU A 75 -12.90 21.63 -23.02
C GLU A 75 -11.80 22.67 -23.23
N PRO A 76 -11.48 23.03 -24.49
CA PRO A 76 -10.41 23.98 -24.78
C PRO A 76 -10.87 25.40 -24.51
N SER A 77 -10.31 26.03 -23.47
CA SER A 77 -10.40 27.47 -23.34
C SER A 77 -9.64 28.14 -24.50
N SER A 78 -10.40 28.89 -25.28
CA SER A 78 -10.09 29.66 -26.46
C SER A 78 -8.72 30.36 -26.48
N SER A 79 -8.06 30.10 -27.58
CA SER A 79 -7.09 30.92 -28.35
C SER A 79 -6.92 32.39 -27.97
N LEU A 80 -5.70 32.77 -27.64
CA LEU A 80 -5.16 34.05 -28.01
C LEU A 80 -3.85 33.83 -28.81
N SER A 81 -3.97 34.12 -30.08
CA SER A 81 -2.88 34.12 -31.06
C SER A 81 -1.89 35.25 -30.78
N PHE A 82 -0.62 34.95 -30.73
CA PHE A 82 0.42 35.89 -31.06
C PHE A 82 1.40 35.29 -32.08
N ASN A 83 1.33 35.85 -33.25
CA ASN A 83 2.27 35.65 -34.36
C ASN A 83 3.65 36.19 -34.02
N SER A 84 4.68 35.43 -34.31
CA SER A 84 5.83 35.87 -35.13
C SER A 84 6.86 34.74 -35.27
N SER A 85 7.10 34.41 -36.53
CA SER A 85 8.13 33.48 -37.02
C SER A 85 9.44 34.25 -37.29
N PRO A 86 10.46 33.67 -37.99
CA PRO A 86 11.52 32.84 -37.43
C PRO A 86 12.92 33.41 -37.78
N THR A 87 13.96 32.90 -37.14
CA THR A 87 15.27 32.87 -37.81
C THR A 87 16.23 31.89 -37.11
N ALA A 88 16.64 30.85 -37.82
CA ALA A 88 17.92 30.17 -37.63
C ALA A 88 18.93 30.88 -38.56
N PRO A 89 20.27 30.67 -38.52
CA PRO A 89 20.95 29.41 -38.40
C PRO A 89 22.37 29.41 -37.77
N ARG A 90 22.95 28.22 -37.70
CA ARG A 90 24.33 27.80 -38.05
C ARG A 90 25.42 27.72 -36.99
N ALA A 91 25.78 26.49 -36.70
CA ALA A 91 27.05 25.75 -36.74
C ALA A 91 28.37 26.44 -36.35
N SER A 92 29.14 25.80 -35.49
CA SER A 92 30.40 25.10 -35.80
C SER A 92 31.25 24.84 -34.55
N ASN A 93 31.62 23.59 -34.41
CA ASN A 93 32.97 23.04 -34.29
C ASN A 93 33.87 23.35 -33.09
N ALA A 94 34.26 22.27 -32.48
CA ALA A 94 35.61 21.71 -32.36
C ALA A 94 36.31 21.73 -30.99
N ARG A 95 36.58 20.54 -30.53
CA ARG A 95 37.87 19.95 -30.07
C ARG A 95 38.57 20.50 -28.83
N SER A 96 38.76 19.61 -27.95
CA SER A 96 40.00 18.90 -27.52
C SER A 96 40.43 19.16 -26.07
N SER A 97 40.56 18.08 -25.41
CA SER A 97 41.71 17.43 -24.73
C SER A 97 42.16 17.97 -23.37
N ALA A 98 42.05 17.07 -22.43
CA ALA A 98 43.13 16.45 -21.67
C ALA A 98 43.64 17.12 -20.38
N SER A 99 43.70 16.24 -19.42
CA SER A 99 44.72 15.97 -18.40
C SER A 99 44.60 16.66 -17.02
N ASN A 100 44.37 15.81 -16.06
CA ASN A 100 45.29 15.38 -14.98
C ASN A 100 45.66 16.43 -13.92
N THR A 101 45.44 16.21 -12.66
CA THR A 101 46.37 15.73 -11.66
C THR A 101 45.84 15.95 -10.23
N GLN A 102 46.07 14.96 -9.41
CA GLN A 102 45.92 14.86 -7.97
C GLN A 102 46.37 16.11 -7.17
N ASN A 103 45.71 16.42 -6.07
CA ASN A 103 46.42 16.41 -4.79
C ASN A 103 45.52 16.48 -3.57
N THR A 104 45.86 15.61 -2.64
CA THR A 104 45.48 15.47 -1.26
C THR A 104 45.96 16.67 -0.43
N GLN A 105 45.18 17.17 0.52
CA GLN A 105 45.60 17.32 1.93
C GLN A 105 44.48 17.83 2.86
N ALA A 106 44.50 17.28 4.06
CA ALA A 106 43.63 17.53 5.18
C ALA A 106 44.05 18.76 6.02
N ILE A 107 43.24 19.01 7.08
CA ILE A 107 43.49 19.89 8.27
C ILE A 107 42.59 21.14 8.22
N ASP A 108 41.85 21.59 9.19
CA ASP A 108 41.63 21.37 10.62
C ASP A 108 40.45 22.27 11.08
N SER A 109 39.89 21.93 12.19
CA SER A 109 38.83 22.61 12.89
C SER A 109 39.22 24.04 13.35
N GLN A 110 38.25 24.98 13.35
CA GLN A 110 37.99 25.83 14.51
C GLN A 110 36.74 26.71 14.35
N SER A 111 36.00 26.75 15.45
CA SER A 111 34.87 27.61 15.78
C SER A 111 35.18 29.13 15.70
N VAL A 112 34.14 29.97 15.46
CA VAL A 112 33.73 31.12 16.32
C VAL A 112 32.60 31.94 15.70
N SER A 113 31.53 32.11 16.44
CA SER A 113 30.59 33.21 16.73
C SER A 113 30.09 34.22 15.69
N ALA A 114 28.85 34.54 15.97
CA ALA A 114 27.89 35.44 15.35
C ALA A 114 28.39 36.89 15.08
N ALA A 115 27.87 37.48 13.96
CA ALA A 115 27.47 38.89 13.89
C ALA A 115 26.48 39.10 12.74
N GLU A 116 25.35 39.71 13.05
CA GLU A 116 24.40 40.29 12.11
C GLU A 116 25.09 41.42 11.32
N THR A 117 24.77 41.59 10.03
CA THR A 117 24.45 42.86 9.39
C THR A 117 24.10 42.69 7.90
N THR A 118 22.87 43.10 7.56
CA THR A 118 22.39 43.87 6.41
C THR A 118 22.75 43.46 4.98
N THR A 119 21.69 43.06 4.27
CA THR A 119 21.26 43.32 2.87
C THR A 119 22.27 43.90 1.89
N THR A 120 22.57 43.18 0.82
CA THR A 120 22.46 43.61 -0.57
C THR A 120 22.61 42.42 -1.52
N GLN A 121 21.87 42.47 -2.62
CA GLN A 121 21.70 41.54 -3.73
C GLN A 121 23.01 40.95 -4.26
N ASP A 122 23.02 39.61 -4.39
CA ASP A 122 23.76 38.94 -5.45
C ASP A 122 23.11 37.59 -5.83
N GLU A 123 22.38 37.58 -6.93
CA GLU A 123 21.69 36.41 -7.47
C GLU A 123 22.62 35.38 -8.15
N SER A 124 23.91 35.61 -8.22
CA SER A 124 24.83 34.75 -8.99
C SER A 124 25.54 33.67 -8.17
N THR A 125 25.44 33.69 -6.84
CA THR A 125 26.13 32.72 -5.96
C THR A 125 25.27 31.59 -5.49
N LYS A 126 23.94 31.68 -5.57
CA LYS A 126 23.00 30.58 -5.19
C LYS A 126 23.10 29.38 -6.12
N GLY A 127 23.50 29.55 -7.38
CA GLY A 127 23.61 28.45 -8.35
C GLY A 127 24.75 27.47 -8.10
N LYS A 128 25.86 27.95 -7.49
CA LYS A 128 27.07 27.14 -7.30
C LYS A 128 27.10 26.36 -6.00
N LEU A 129 26.51 26.89 -4.94
CA LEU A 129 26.36 26.17 -3.66
C LEU A 129 25.26 25.11 -3.71
N SER A 130 24.18 25.35 -4.46
CA SER A 130 23.12 24.38 -4.68
C SER A 130 23.59 23.16 -5.49
N SER A 131 24.52 23.35 -6.44
CA SER A 131 25.09 22.24 -7.21
C SER A 131 26.09 21.39 -6.40
N LEU A 132 26.64 21.94 -5.32
CA LEU A 132 27.52 21.18 -4.40
C LEU A 132 26.72 20.35 -3.36
N ILE A 133 25.51 20.78 -3.02
CA ILE A 133 24.63 20.12 -2.04
C ILE A 133 23.70 19.11 -2.70
N TYR A 134 23.26 19.36 -3.93
CA TYR A 134 22.27 18.55 -4.66
C TYR A 134 22.85 17.76 -5.85
N GLY A 135 24.16 17.48 -5.88
CA GLY A 135 24.75 16.49 -6.78
C GLY A 135 24.50 16.70 -8.27
N THR A 136 24.97 15.78 -9.04
CA THR A 136 24.99 15.68 -10.50
C THR A 136 23.62 15.86 -11.18
N LYS A 137 23.64 16.05 -12.49
CA LYS A 137 22.44 16.19 -13.35
C LYS A 137 21.43 15.04 -13.15
N GLU A 138 21.95 13.83 -12.87
CA GLU A 138 21.19 12.64 -12.52
C GLU A 138 20.56 12.73 -11.12
N GLY A 139 21.22 13.37 -10.15
CA GLY A 139 20.63 13.67 -8.84
C GLY A 139 19.43 14.61 -8.93
N ARG A 140 19.50 15.61 -9.83
CA ARG A 140 18.39 16.54 -10.06
C ARG A 140 17.22 15.94 -10.84
N GLU A 141 17.48 14.99 -11.72
CA GLU A 141 16.40 14.20 -12.37
C GLU A 141 15.76 13.23 -11.38
N MET A 142 16.56 12.63 -10.49
CA MET A 142 16.09 11.79 -9.40
C MET A 142 15.31 12.60 -8.35
N ASP A 143 15.75 13.83 -8.04
CA ASP A 143 15.01 14.75 -7.17
C ASP A 143 13.68 15.22 -7.79
N LYS A 144 13.64 15.48 -9.10
CA LYS A 144 12.40 15.78 -9.82
C LYS A 144 11.47 14.57 -9.92
N GLU A 145 12.00 13.38 -10.15
CA GLU A 145 11.22 12.14 -10.07
C GLU A 145 10.75 11.89 -8.64
N MET A 146 11.56 12.23 -7.65
CA MET A 146 11.23 12.13 -6.23
C MET A 146 10.19 13.18 -5.82
N GLU A 147 10.29 14.45 -6.26
CA GLU A 147 9.25 15.48 -6.09
C GLU A 147 7.95 15.09 -6.79
N HIS A 148 8.01 14.55 -7.99
CA HIS A 148 6.83 14.03 -8.69
C HIS A 148 6.27 12.80 -7.98
N SER A 149 7.12 11.92 -7.44
CA SER A 149 6.74 10.78 -6.60
C SER A 149 6.19 11.26 -5.26
N PHE A 150 6.81 12.25 -4.60
CA PHE A 150 6.29 12.89 -3.39
C PHE A 150 4.96 13.60 -3.61
N SER A 151 4.76 14.26 -4.74
CA SER A 151 3.48 14.87 -5.12
C SER A 151 2.40 13.82 -5.34
N GLN A 152 2.73 12.69 -5.94
CA GLN A 152 1.83 11.53 -6.03
C GLN A 152 1.66 10.80 -4.69
N VAL A 153 2.68 10.76 -3.85
CA VAL A 153 2.62 10.25 -2.47
C VAL A 153 1.75 11.15 -1.60
N LEU A 154 1.82 12.47 -1.74
CA LEU A 154 0.91 13.40 -1.05
C LEU A 154 -0.56 13.19 -1.50
N ALA A 155 -0.80 12.86 -2.76
CA ALA A 155 -2.14 12.49 -3.23
C ALA A 155 -2.59 11.11 -2.70
N ARG A 156 -1.66 10.16 -2.46
CA ARG A 156 -1.88 8.86 -1.82
C ARG A 156 -1.59 8.84 -0.32
N GLY A 157 -0.85 9.78 0.23
CA GLY A 157 -0.66 10.01 1.67
C GLY A 157 -1.97 10.20 2.44
N LYS A 158 -3.10 9.98 1.77
CA LYS A 158 -4.45 9.90 2.30
C LYS A 158 -4.63 8.69 3.23
N TYR A 159 -3.87 7.61 3.02
CA TYR A 159 -4.04 6.37 3.79
C TYR A 159 -2.72 5.97 4.46
N VAL A 160 -2.85 5.59 5.73
CA VAL A 160 -1.83 4.93 6.53
C VAL A 160 -2.32 3.52 6.80
N HIS A 161 -1.45 2.55 6.71
CA HIS A 161 -1.79 1.17 7.03
C HIS A 161 -1.07 0.73 8.31
N SER A 162 -1.67 -0.14 9.08
CA SER A 162 -0.95 -0.91 10.08
C SER A 162 -0.90 -2.37 9.68
N ILE A 163 0.26 -2.99 9.86
CA ILE A 163 0.40 -4.44 9.83
C ILE A 163 0.62 -4.93 11.25
N VAL A 164 -0.21 -5.86 11.67
CA VAL A 164 -0.23 -6.41 13.02
C VAL A 164 0.01 -7.91 12.96
N PHE A 165 1.01 -8.37 13.69
CA PHE A 165 1.29 -9.79 13.88
C PHE A 165 0.91 -10.19 15.29
N HIS A 166 0.05 -11.19 15.44
CA HIS A 166 -0.26 -11.84 16.70
C HIS A 166 0.29 -13.27 16.69
N GLU A 167 1.30 -13.53 17.49
CA GLU A 167 1.71 -14.90 17.77
C GLU A 167 0.80 -15.47 18.85
N VAL A 168 -0.02 -16.43 18.47
CA VAL A 168 -1.06 -17.04 19.33
C VAL A 168 -0.47 -18.28 20.02
N LYS A 169 -0.93 -18.56 21.23
CA LYS A 169 -0.61 -19.83 21.90
C LYS A 169 -1.27 -20.97 21.14
N SER A 170 -0.49 -22.02 20.81
CA SER A 170 -0.96 -23.09 19.92
C SER A 170 -2.21 -23.80 20.42
N ASP A 171 -2.37 -23.91 21.75
CA ASP A 171 -3.56 -24.47 22.39
C ASP A 171 -4.77 -23.52 22.47
N LYS A 172 -4.61 -22.27 22.00
CA LYS A 172 -5.59 -21.18 22.09
C LYS A 172 -6.02 -20.64 20.73
N VAL A 173 -5.65 -21.30 19.64
CA VAL A 173 -5.93 -20.83 18.29
C VAL A 173 -7.42 -20.68 18.03
N ASP A 174 -8.22 -21.66 18.39
CA ASP A 174 -9.68 -21.63 18.14
C ASP A 174 -10.38 -20.55 18.97
N GLU A 175 -10.00 -20.39 20.26
CA GLU A 175 -10.51 -19.30 21.10
C GLU A 175 -10.13 -17.91 20.52
N TYR A 176 -8.92 -17.79 19.97
CA TYR A 176 -8.46 -16.56 19.32
C TYR A 176 -9.27 -16.24 18.06
N VAL A 177 -9.50 -17.27 17.22
CA VAL A 177 -10.27 -17.12 15.98
C VAL A 177 -11.70 -16.66 16.28
N GLU A 178 -12.34 -17.24 17.27
CA GLU A 178 -13.68 -16.86 17.71
C GLU A 178 -13.71 -15.41 18.24
N LEU A 179 -12.77 -15.06 19.13
CA LEU A 179 -12.66 -13.72 19.72
C LEU A 179 -12.42 -12.64 18.67
N VAL A 180 -11.42 -12.83 17.82
CA VAL A 180 -11.03 -11.83 16.80
C VAL A 180 -12.05 -11.79 15.67
N GLY A 181 -12.60 -12.94 15.27
CA GLY A 181 -13.61 -13.04 14.23
C GLY A 181 -14.93 -12.34 14.58
N SER A 182 -15.26 -12.29 15.87
CA SER A 182 -16.43 -11.54 16.34
C SER A 182 -16.14 -10.04 16.50
N TRP A 183 -14.91 -9.66 16.89
CA TRP A 183 -14.57 -8.29 17.23
C TRP A 183 -14.14 -7.44 16.03
N TYR A 184 -13.20 -7.94 15.20
CA TYR A 184 -12.59 -7.15 14.13
C TYR A 184 -13.59 -6.68 13.07
N PRO A 185 -14.46 -7.54 12.51
CA PRO A 185 -15.45 -7.10 11.53
C PRO A 185 -16.43 -6.08 12.13
N ARG A 186 -16.79 -6.24 13.39
CA ARG A 186 -17.68 -5.31 14.10
C ARG A 186 -17.03 -3.93 14.22
N MET A 187 -15.76 -3.87 14.64
CA MET A 187 -15.04 -2.60 14.77
C MET A 187 -14.84 -1.93 13.41
N ALA A 188 -14.54 -2.69 12.37
CA ALA A 188 -14.41 -2.17 11.01
C ALA A 188 -15.74 -1.71 10.41
N GLY A 189 -16.86 -2.30 10.84
CA GLY A 189 -18.21 -1.94 10.39
C GLY A 189 -18.81 -0.71 11.07
N MET A 190 -18.18 -0.18 12.12
CA MET A 190 -18.63 1.02 12.83
C MET A 190 -18.05 2.28 12.18
N PRO A 191 -18.86 3.16 11.58
CA PRO A 191 -18.36 4.36 10.88
C PRO A 191 -17.56 5.32 11.78
N GLU A 192 -17.89 5.37 13.07
CA GLU A 192 -17.20 6.19 14.07
C GLU A 192 -15.75 5.79 14.28
N ASN A 193 -15.38 4.54 14.02
CA ASN A 193 -14.03 4.07 14.15
C ASN A 193 -13.11 4.50 13.00
N LYS A 194 -13.67 4.97 11.87
CA LYS A 194 -12.93 5.52 10.71
C LYS A 194 -11.78 4.61 10.24
N VAL A 195 -11.98 3.30 10.30
CA VAL A 195 -10.97 2.30 9.97
C VAL A 195 -11.53 1.25 9.04
N HIS A 196 -10.72 0.75 8.12
CA HIS A 196 -11.06 -0.37 7.25
C HIS A 196 -10.14 -1.56 7.54
N LEU A 197 -10.71 -2.73 7.68
CA LEU A 197 -9.95 -3.97 7.69
C LEU A 197 -9.63 -4.32 6.22
N VAL A 198 -8.36 -4.30 5.86
CA VAL A 198 -7.91 -4.75 4.53
C VAL A 198 -8.00 -6.26 4.46
N GLY A 199 -7.47 -6.95 5.47
CA GLY A 199 -7.59 -8.38 5.57
C GLY A 199 -7.00 -8.95 6.85
N SER A 200 -7.32 -10.21 7.07
CA SER A 200 -6.88 -11.03 8.20
C SER A 200 -6.51 -12.41 7.69
N TRP A 201 -5.34 -12.89 8.05
CA TRP A 201 -4.82 -14.17 7.58
C TRP A 201 -4.14 -14.94 8.71
N ARG A 202 -4.16 -16.27 8.62
CA ARG A 202 -3.34 -17.16 9.43
C ARG A 202 -2.12 -17.60 8.63
N THR A 203 -0.95 -17.63 9.26
CA THR A 203 0.27 -18.20 8.66
C THR A 203 0.19 -19.72 8.69
N GLU A 204 0.26 -20.35 7.51
CA GLU A 204 0.27 -21.81 7.35
C GLU A 204 1.68 -22.33 7.15
N VAL A 205 2.53 -21.59 6.40
CA VAL A 205 3.95 -21.91 6.22
C VAL A 205 4.78 -20.68 6.59
N GLY A 206 5.73 -20.87 7.47
CA GLY A 206 6.55 -19.82 8.08
C GLY A 206 6.37 -19.81 9.60
N ASP A 207 6.09 -18.65 10.17
CA ASP A 207 5.83 -18.53 11.62
C ASP A 207 4.41 -19.02 11.94
N CYS A 208 4.22 -20.33 12.07
CA CYS A 208 2.91 -20.96 12.34
C CYS A 208 2.28 -20.40 13.61
N ASP A 209 0.95 -20.50 13.72
CA ASP A 209 0.14 -19.90 14.79
C ASP A 209 0.28 -18.37 14.89
N THR A 210 0.84 -17.73 13.86
CA THR A 210 0.89 -16.29 13.73
C THR A 210 -0.22 -15.80 12.80
N PHE A 211 -0.99 -14.83 13.28
CA PHE A 211 -2.03 -14.16 12.50
C PHE A 211 -1.55 -12.79 12.06
N VAL A 212 -1.87 -12.45 10.83
CA VAL A 212 -1.51 -11.18 10.20
C VAL A 212 -2.77 -10.40 9.90
N HIS A 213 -2.83 -9.15 10.37
CA HIS A 213 -3.95 -8.25 10.10
C HIS A 213 -3.42 -6.97 9.50
N ILE A 214 -4.06 -6.52 8.42
CA ILE A 214 -3.74 -5.23 7.78
C ILE A 214 -4.97 -4.35 7.91
N TRP A 215 -4.76 -3.14 8.45
CA TRP A 215 -5.78 -2.12 8.62
C TRP A 215 -5.41 -0.87 7.85
N GLU A 216 -6.40 -0.15 7.35
CA GLU A 216 -6.25 1.11 6.64
C GLU A 216 -6.96 2.25 7.38
N TYR A 217 -6.28 3.38 7.48
CA TYR A 217 -6.74 4.58 8.16
C TYR A 217 -6.59 5.80 7.26
N GLN A 218 -7.45 6.80 7.45
CA GLN A 218 -7.31 8.09 6.77
C GLN A 218 -6.22 8.94 7.45
N ARG A 219 -5.00 8.87 6.96
CA ARG A 219 -3.83 9.56 7.52
C ARG A 219 -3.53 9.16 8.97
N TYR A 220 -2.56 9.79 9.58
CA TYR A 220 -2.21 9.54 10.98
C TYR A 220 -3.27 10.05 11.94
N ASP A 221 -3.99 11.13 11.60
CA ASP A 221 -5.10 11.63 12.42
C ASP A 221 -6.21 10.57 12.53
N GLY A 222 -6.59 9.95 11.40
CA GLY A 222 -7.55 8.86 11.41
C GLY A 222 -7.07 7.63 12.19
N TYR A 223 -5.77 7.35 12.19
CA TYR A 223 -5.19 6.31 13.03
C TYR A 223 -5.40 6.62 14.53
N HIS A 224 -5.10 7.85 14.97
CA HIS A 224 -5.30 8.27 16.36
C HIS A 224 -6.79 8.26 16.74
N ASP A 225 -7.65 8.81 15.89
CA ASP A 225 -9.11 8.83 16.10
C ASP A 225 -9.66 7.41 16.26
N SER A 226 -9.25 6.49 15.40
CA SER A 226 -9.65 5.09 15.43
C SER A 226 -9.22 4.40 16.73
N LEU A 227 -7.95 4.57 17.13
CA LEU A 227 -7.47 4.00 18.38
C LEU A 227 -8.24 4.53 19.58
N HIS A 228 -8.52 5.85 19.60
CA HIS A 228 -9.28 6.49 20.67
C HIS A 228 -10.72 5.96 20.73
N SER A 229 -11.41 5.91 19.57
CA SER A 229 -12.77 5.41 19.47
C SER A 229 -12.89 3.96 19.96
N ILE A 230 -12.02 3.07 19.45
CA ILE A 230 -12.03 1.64 19.82
C ILE A 230 -11.68 1.45 21.30
N ALA A 231 -10.69 2.19 21.83
CA ALA A 231 -10.29 2.09 23.23
C ALA A 231 -11.39 2.52 24.20
N ASN A 232 -12.24 3.47 23.79
CA ASN A 232 -13.38 3.94 24.59
C ASN A 232 -14.66 3.08 24.44
N HIS A 233 -14.63 2.07 23.57
CA HIS A 233 -15.76 1.17 23.43
C HIS A 233 -15.96 0.35 24.73
N PRO A 234 -17.19 0.26 25.28
CA PRO A 234 -17.45 -0.36 26.59
C PRO A 234 -16.93 -1.80 26.73
N GLU A 235 -16.94 -2.58 25.65
CA GLU A 235 -16.48 -3.97 25.65
C GLU A 235 -14.97 -4.09 25.41
N PHE A 236 -14.27 -3.03 25.03
CA PHE A 236 -12.82 -3.09 24.70
C PHE A 236 -11.97 -3.62 25.85
N PRO A 237 -12.15 -3.22 27.12
CA PRO A 237 -11.32 -3.75 28.21
C PRO A 237 -11.44 -5.26 28.38
N ALA A 238 -12.64 -5.83 28.19
CA ALA A 238 -12.86 -7.28 28.25
C ALA A 238 -12.22 -7.99 27.08
N PHE A 239 -12.38 -7.45 25.85
CA PHE A 239 -11.73 -7.95 24.64
C PHE A 239 -10.20 -7.92 24.77
N ASP A 240 -9.61 -6.79 25.14
CA ASP A 240 -8.15 -6.61 25.25
C ASP A 240 -7.55 -7.55 26.31
N LYS A 241 -8.21 -7.68 27.49
CA LYS A 241 -7.80 -8.63 28.53
C LYS A 241 -7.82 -10.07 28.01
N LYS A 242 -8.89 -10.47 27.31
CA LYS A 242 -9.01 -11.83 26.75
C LYS A 242 -7.95 -12.04 25.66
N LEU A 243 -7.79 -11.10 24.71
CA LEU A 243 -6.79 -11.18 23.66
C LEU A 243 -5.37 -11.38 24.22
N LYS A 244 -4.99 -10.58 25.24
CA LYS A 244 -3.68 -10.70 25.90
C LYS A 244 -3.46 -12.08 26.55
N SER A 245 -4.49 -12.75 26.97
CA SER A 245 -4.39 -14.11 27.52
C SER A 245 -4.14 -15.17 26.46
N LEU A 246 -4.52 -14.92 25.20
CA LEU A 246 -4.45 -15.88 24.09
C LEU A 246 -3.15 -15.74 23.26
N ILE A 247 -2.54 -14.57 23.24
CA ILE A 247 -1.34 -14.31 22.46
C ILE A 247 -0.07 -14.43 23.30
N LYS A 248 1.06 -14.75 22.64
CA LYS A 248 2.42 -14.69 23.22
C LYS A 248 3.04 -13.33 22.97
N THR A 249 2.97 -12.87 21.71
CA THR A 249 3.52 -11.59 21.26
C THR A 249 2.55 -10.85 20.35
N LYS A 250 2.68 -9.52 20.37
CA LYS A 250 2.02 -8.63 19.41
C LYS A 250 3.06 -7.67 18.84
N ARG A 251 3.17 -7.62 17.51
CA ARG A 251 4.01 -6.64 16.82
C ARG A 251 3.15 -5.82 15.88
N THR A 252 3.37 -4.52 15.86
CA THR A 252 2.64 -3.59 15.00
C THR A 252 3.62 -2.65 14.33
N SER A 253 3.50 -2.47 13.03
CA SER A 253 4.20 -1.43 12.28
C SER A 253 3.20 -0.58 11.51
N LEU A 254 3.47 0.72 11.41
CA LEU A 254 2.74 1.62 10.53
C LEU A 254 3.49 1.71 9.20
N MET A 255 2.75 1.61 8.12
CA MET A 255 3.31 1.56 6.78
C MET A 255 2.49 2.40 5.81
N GLN A 256 3.11 2.77 4.71
CA GLN A 256 2.46 3.43 3.59
C GLN A 256 2.54 2.55 2.35
N GLU A 257 1.52 2.62 1.53
CA GLU A 257 1.49 1.95 0.24
C GLU A 257 2.41 2.68 -0.75
N PHE A 258 3.14 1.95 -1.57
CA PHE A 258 3.96 2.56 -2.62
C PHE A 258 3.10 3.35 -3.60
N SER A 259 3.55 4.55 -3.99
CA SER A 259 2.80 5.48 -4.85
C SER A 259 2.40 4.90 -6.21
N PHE A 260 3.22 4.02 -6.76
CA PHE A 260 2.98 3.34 -8.05
C PHE A 260 2.06 2.11 -7.92
N TRP A 261 1.69 1.70 -6.70
CA TRP A 261 0.78 0.57 -6.52
C TRP A 261 -0.68 1.03 -6.74
N PRO A 262 -1.45 0.37 -7.61
CA PRO A 262 -2.85 0.73 -7.79
C PRO A 262 -3.66 0.29 -6.56
N THR A 263 -4.31 1.25 -5.91
CA THR A 263 -5.29 0.93 -4.87
C THR A 263 -6.50 0.25 -5.50
N THR A 264 -6.83 -0.92 -5.01
CA THR A 264 -7.98 -1.71 -5.49
C THR A 264 -8.97 -1.96 -4.36
N ALA A 265 -10.25 -2.13 -4.73
CA ALA A 265 -11.25 -2.57 -3.77
C ALA A 265 -10.90 -3.97 -3.21
N PRO A 266 -11.35 -4.32 -2.00
CA PRO A 266 -11.18 -5.66 -1.46
C PRO A 266 -11.70 -6.73 -2.41
N ARG A 267 -10.98 -7.83 -2.49
CA ARG A 267 -11.24 -8.94 -3.42
C ARG A 267 -11.46 -10.24 -2.69
N GLN A 268 -12.38 -11.05 -3.21
CA GLN A 268 -12.62 -12.40 -2.72
C GLN A 268 -12.39 -13.40 -3.86
N LEU A 269 -11.13 -13.60 -4.19
CA LEU A 269 -10.72 -14.53 -5.24
C LEU A 269 -10.57 -15.96 -4.70
N GLY A 270 -10.28 -16.10 -3.42
CA GLY A 270 -9.96 -17.38 -2.78
C GLY A 270 -8.47 -17.70 -2.90
N GLY A 271 -8.13 -18.95 -2.58
CA GLY A 271 -6.76 -19.46 -2.69
C GLY A 271 -5.88 -19.14 -1.50
N VAL A 272 -4.58 -19.03 -1.77
CA VAL A 272 -3.52 -18.76 -0.79
C VAL A 272 -2.87 -17.42 -1.04
N PHE A 273 -2.32 -16.84 0.02
CA PHE A 273 -1.57 -15.60 -0.06
C PHE A 273 -0.10 -15.84 0.29
N GLU A 274 0.80 -15.11 -0.36
CA GLU A 274 2.21 -15.06 0.01
C GLU A 274 2.55 -13.64 0.48
N LEU A 275 2.82 -13.47 1.78
CA LEU A 275 3.40 -12.26 2.32
C LEU A 275 4.91 -12.36 2.28
N ARG A 276 5.52 -11.51 1.47
CA ARG A 276 6.97 -11.36 1.43
C ARG A 276 7.37 -10.10 2.18
N SER A 277 8.28 -10.26 3.12
CA SER A 277 8.83 -9.14 3.91
C SER A 277 10.34 -9.10 3.70
N TYR A 278 10.85 -7.96 3.25
CA TYR A 278 12.27 -7.75 3.05
C TYR A 278 12.77 -6.63 3.93
N THR A 279 13.79 -6.90 4.71
CA THR A 279 14.55 -5.87 5.41
C THR A 279 15.69 -5.44 4.50
N LEU A 280 15.70 -4.17 4.13
CA LEU A 280 16.72 -3.57 3.28
C LEU A 280 17.89 -3.06 4.11
N HIS A 281 19.06 -2.95 3.51
CA HIS A 281 20.14 -2.19 4.11
C HIS A 281 19.72 -0.73 4.30
N PRO A 282 20.06 -0.09 5.43
CA PRO A 282 19.70 1.31 5.69
C PRO A 282 20.12 2.24 4.54
N GLY A 283 19.21 3.09 4.10
CA GLY A 283 19.41 4.02 2.99
C GLY A 283 19.04 3.50 1.60
N ASN A 284 18.81 2.20 1.44
CA ASN A 284 18.58 1.59 0.11
C ASN A 284 17.11 1.51 -0.33
N LEU A 285 16.18 2.07 0.44
CA LEU A 285 14.75 1.97 0.12
C LEU A 285 14.41 2.59 -1.24
N LEU A 286 14.93 3.78 -1.56
CA LEU A 286 14.62 4.49 -2.81
C LEU A 286 15.22 3.78 -4.02
N GLU A 287 16.45 3.28 -3.90
CA GLU A 287 17.09 2.52 -4.97
C GLU A 287 16.35 1.21 -5.22
N TRP A 288 16.02 0.48 -4.16
CA TRP A 288 15.23 -0.75 -4.24
C TRP A 288 13.86 -0.50 -4.89
N GLU A 289 13.16 0.56 -4.47
CA GLU A 289 11.86 0.96 -5.02
C GLU A 289 11.96 1.24 -6.52
N THR A 290 12.97 1.99 -6.95
CA THR A 290 13.19 2.36 -8.36
C THR A 290 13.33 1.12 -9.23
N HIS A 291 14.16 0.17 -8.81
CA HIS A 291 14.36 -1.07 -9.55
C HIS A 291 13.13 -1.97 -9.50
N TRP A 292 12.53 -2.11 -8.32
CA TRP A 292 11.36 -2.96 -8.14
C TRP A 292 10.13 -2.44 -8.90
N ARG A 293 9.91 -1.13 -8.95
CA ARG A 293 8.85 -0.49 -9.74
C ARG A 293 8.94 -0.85 -11.22
N ARG A 294 10.16 -0.84 -11.78
CA ARG A 294 10.39 -1.22 -13.18
C ARG A 294 10.05 -2.68 -13.44
N GLY A 295 10.49 -3.57 -12.57
CA GLY A 295 10.25 -4.99 -12.71
C GLY A 295 8.86 -5.46 -12.30
N LEU A 296 8.12 -4.65 -11.55
CA LEU A 296 6.77 -4.99 -11.10
C LEU A 296 5.82 -5.23 -12.28
N GLY A 297 5.99 -4.48 -13.39
CA GLY A 297 5.22 -4.67 -14.62
C GLY A 297 5.32 -6.09 -15.16
N ALA A 298 6.55 -6.65 -15.19
CA ALA A 298 6.79 -8.03 -15.61
C ALA A 298 6.12 -9.05 -14.65
N ARG A 299 6.26 -8.81 -13.33
CA ARG A 299 5.65 -9.68 -12.32
C ARG A 299 4.13 -9.70 -12.40
N ARG A 300 3.49 -8.57 -12.62
CA ARG A 300 2.04 -8.43 -12.67
C ARG A 300 1.40 -9.04 -13.92
N GLN A 301 2.18 -9.33 -14.95
CA GLN A 301 1.70 -10.05 -16.12
C GLN A 301 1.34 -11.51 -15.79
N VAL A 302 2.04 -12.09 -14.84
CA VAL A 302 1.92 -13.52 -14.52
C VAL A 302 1.40 -13.81 -13.11
N MET A 303 1.38 -12.82 -12.20
CA MET A 303 0.99 -13.01 -10.81
C MET A 303 -0.03 -11.96 -10.37
N GLU A 304 -0.88 -12.33 -9.43
CA GLU A 304 -1.86 -11.41 -8.83
C GLU A 304 -1.27 -10.72 -7.60
N GLY A 305 -1.06 -9.41 -7.71
CA GLY A 305 -0.59 -8.58 -6.62
C GLY A 305 -1.76 -7.99 -5.81
N VAL A 306 -1.70 -8.11 -4.50
CA VAL A 306 -2.72 -7.61 -3.58
C VAL A 306 -2.36 -6.23 -3.02
N GLY A 307 -1.12 -6.06 -2.57
CA GLY A 307 -0.65 -4.80 -2.01
C GLY A 307 0.86 -4.77 -1.85
N ALA A 308 1.41 -3.57 -1.71
CA ALA A 308 2.82 -3.36 -1.46
C ALA A 308 3.03 -2.10 -0.62
N TRP A 309 3.77 -2.25 0.47
CA TRP A 309 3.94 -1.23 1.49
C TRP A 309 5.38 -1.15 1.96
N PHE A 310 5.76 -0.01 2.50
CA PHE A 310 7.01 0.19 3.21
C PHE A 310 6.75 0.75 4.61
N VAL A 311 7.52 0.28 5.58
CA VAL A 311 7.33 0.63 7.00
C VAL A 311 7.88 2.02 7.27
N GLN A 312 7.05 2.86 7.91
CA GLN A 312 7.40 4.21 8.38
C GLN A 312 7.71 4.25 9.87
N ILE A 313 7.00 3.45 10.65
CA ILE A 313 7.15 3.39 12.12
C ILE A 313 7.08 1.92 12.52
N GLY A 314 8.05 1.46 13.29
CA GLY A 314 8.17 0.07 13.74
C GLY A 314 9.43 -0.59 13.19
N GLU A 315 9.32 -1.68 12.46
CA GLU A 315 10.46 -2.39 11.84
C GLU A 315 10.95 -1.62 10.61
N LEU A 316 11.76 -0.58 10.80
CA LEU A 316 12.26 0.30 9.73
C LEU A 316 13.04 -0.46 8.66
N ASN A 317 13.18 0.15 7.48
CA ASN A 317 13.80 -0.43 6.29
C ASN A 317 13.11 -1.71 5.79
N THR A 318 11.90 -1.98 6.25
CA THR A 318 11.14 -3.16 5.85
C THR A 318 10.11 -2.80 4.79
N VAL A 319 10.06 -3.61 3.74
CA VAL A 319 9.03 -3.58 2.71
C VAL A 319 8.21 -4.86 2.75
N HIS A 320 6.92 -4.73 2.57
CA HIS A 320 5.98 -5.84 2.52
C HIS A 320 5.28 -5.84 1.17
N HIS A 321 5.14 -7.01 0.55
CA HIS A 321 4.28 -7.18 -0.59
C HIS A 321 3.50 -8.48 -0.49
N LEU A 322 2.22 -8.41 -0.81
CA LEU A 322 1.26 -9.49 -0.69
C LEU A 322 0.82 -9.92 -2.09
N TRP A 323 0.91 -11.21 -2.34
CA TRP A 323 0.55 -11.88 -3.60
C TRP A 323 -0.53 -12.91 -3.34
N GLN A 324 -1.35 -13.19 -4.36
CA GLN A 324 -2.43 -14.16 -4.28
C GLN A 324 -2.28 -15.22 -5.37
N PHE A 325 -2.59 -16.47 -5.03
CA PHE A 325 -2.51 -17.63 -5.92
C PHE A 325 -3.68 -18.55 -5.62
N ALA A 326 -4.10 -19.36 -6.60
CA ALA A 326 -5.10 -20.39 -6.37
C ALA A 326 -4.63 -21.45 -5.37
N ASP A 327 -3.37 -21.87 -5.51
CA ASP A 327 -2.69 -22.85 -4.65
C ASP A 327 -1.16 -22.71 -4.73
N LEU A 328 -0.44 -23.62 -4.10
CA LEU A 328 1.03 -23.62 -4.11
C LEU A 328 1.64 -24.05 -5.44
N GLU A 329 0.97 -24.89 -6.21
CA GLU A 329 1.46 -25.31 -7.55
C GLU A 329 1.34 -24.14 -8.53
N GLU A 330 0.21 -23.40 -8.53
CA GLU A 330 0.09 -22.18 -9.32
C GLU A 330 1.17 -21.17 -8.92
N ARG A 331 1.40 -20.97 -7.61
CA ARG A 331 2.48 -20.11 -7.14
C ARG A 331 3.83 -20.50 -7.75
N LYS A 332 4.18 -21.78 -7.79
CA LYS A 332 5.43 -22.28 -8.39
C LYS A 332 5.46 -21.95 -9.87
N VAL A 333 4.45 -22.37 -10.63
CA VAL A 333 4.35 -22.15 -12.08
C VAL A 333 4.46 -20.66 -12.43
N ARG A 334 3.71 -19.79 -11.75
CA ARG A 334 3.73 -18.33 -12.00
C ARG A 334 5.09 -17.71 -11.68
N ARG A 335 5.76 -18.17 -10.63
CA ARG A 335 7.12 -17.71 -10.30
C ARG A 335 8.14 -18.13 -11.33
N GLU A 336 8.05 -19.35 -11.86
CA GLU A 336 8.87 -19.83 -12.96
C GLU A 336 8.61 -19.03 -14.24
N GLN A 337 7.35 -18.83 -14.62
CA GLN A 337 6.96 -18.01 -15.77
C GLN A 337 7.49 -16.58 -15.70
N SER A 338 7.61 -16.00 -14.50
CA SER A 338 8.11 -14.64 -14.36
C SER A 338 9.56 -14.47 -14.85
N TRP A 339 10.37 -15.56 -14.87
CA TRP A 339 11.74 -15.51 -15.37
C TRP A 339 11.84 -15.42 -16.90
N SER A 340 10.80 -15.84 -17.61
CA SER A 340 10.69 -15.68 -19.06
C SER A 340 10.17 -14.32 -19.49
N VAL A 341 9.70 -13.50 -18.54
CA VAL A 341 9.22 -12.13 -18.83
C VAL A 341 10.41 -11.17 -18.83
N GLU A 342 10.53 -10.37 -19.90
CA GLU A 342 11.60 -9.40 -20.06
C GLU A 342 11.65 -8.41 -18.88
N GLY A 343 12.87 -8.11 -18.43
CA GLY A 343 13.14 -7.15 -17.34
C GLY A 343 13.03 -7.73 -15.93
N TRP A 344 12.45 -8.93 -15.72
CA TRP A 344 12.36 -9.51 -14.39
C TRP A 344 13.72 -9.94 -13.84
N GLY A 345 14.52 -10.66 -14.65
CA GLY A 345 15.86 -11.10 -14.25
C GLY A 345 16.77 -9.94 -13.85
N ASP A 346 16.75 -8.85 -14.64
CA ASP A 346 17.49 -7.61 -14.35
C ASP A 346 17.05 -6.97 -13.03
N THR A 347 15.73 -6.93 -12.79
CA THR A 347 15.17 -6.44 -11.53
C THR A 347 15.68 -7.23 -10.33
N VAL A 348 15.66 -8.57 -10.40
CA VAL A 348 16.15 -9.43 -9.32
C VAL A 348 17.63 -9.16 -9.07
N HIS A 349 18.43 -9.08 -10.14
CA HIS A 349 19.87 -8.83 -10.05
C HIS A 349 20.17 -7.49 -9.33
N LYS A 350 19.38 -6.46 -9.58
CA LYS A 350 19.57 -5.13 -8.98
C LYS A 350 18.97 -5.00 -7.59
N THR A 351 17.89 -5.72 -7.27
CA THR A 351 17.20 -5.55 -5.98
C THR A 351 17.74 -6.46 -4.89
N VAL A 352 18.18 -7.68 -5.21
CA VAL A 352 18.64 -8.67 -4.22
C VAL A 352 19.85 -8.17 -3.40
N PRO A 353 20.87 -7.52 -3.98
CA PRO A 353 22.01 -7.01 -3.21
C PRO A 353 21.63 -5.93 -2.19
N LEU A 354 20.49 -5.29 -2.35
CA LEU A 354 20.00 -4.22 -1.45
C LEU A 354 19.27 -4.78 -0.22
N ILE A 355 19.06 -6.10 -0.17
CA ILE A 355 18.25 -6.77 0.85
C ILE A 355 19.16 -7.46 1.84
N GLN A 356 18.95 -7.18 3.11
CA GLN A 356 19.63 -7.81 4.24
C GLN A 356 18.95 -9.13 4.64
N GLU A 357 17.62 -9.16 4.69
CA GLU A 357 16.83 -10.31 5.11
C GLU A 357 15.59 -10.46 4.25
N MET A 358 15.23 -11.70 3.92
CA MET A 358 13.99 -12.03 3.20
C MET A 358 13.17 -13.03 4.00
N LYS A 359 11.90 -12.72 4.21
CA LYS A 359 10.91 -13.64 4.76
C LYS A 359 9.79 -13.87 3.76
N SER A 360 9.35 -15.11 3.65
CA SER A 360 8.18 -15.51 2.86
C SER A 360 7.27 -16.34 3.75
N ARG A 361 5.99 -15.92 3.83
CA ARG A 361 4.95 -16.62 4.60
C ARG A 361 3.80 -16.96 3.68
N ILE A 362 3.32 -18.20 3.77
CA ILE A 362 2.07 -18.60 3.14
C ILE A 362 0.96 -18.39 4.15
N LEU A 363 -0.04 -17.66 3.71
CA LEU A 363 -1.15 -17.20 4.53
C LEU A 363 -2.46 -17.75 3.99
N ILE A 364 -3.34 -18.18 4.89
CA ILE A 364 -4.71 -18.57 4.58
C ILE A 364 -5.65 -17.47 5.10
N PRO A 365 -6.56 -16.96 4.25
CA PRO A 365 -7.46 -15.91 4.68
C PRO A 365 -8.44 -16.41 5.74
N MET A 366 -8.69 -15.57 6.73
CA MET A 366 -9.71 -15.84 7.73
C MET A 366 -11.10 -15.60 7.13
N PRO A 367 -12.14 -16.29 7.61
CA PRO A 367 -13.49 -16.21 7.04
C PRO A 367 -14.09 -14.79 7.01
N TRP A 368 -13.62 -13.92 7.90
CA TRP A 368 -14.04 -12.50 7.96
C TRP A 368 -13.13 -11.56 7.18
N SER A 369 -12.09 -12.09 6.52
CA SER A 369 -11.14 -11.26 5.78
C SER A 369 -11.83 -10.62 4.56
N PRO A 370 -11.81 -9.28 4.39
CA PRO A 370 -12.36 -8.64 3.20
C PRO A 370 -11.58 -8.99 1.93
N VAL A 371 -10.27 -9.17 2.06
CA VAL A 371 -9.42 -9.72 1.00
C VAL A 371 -9.17 -11.19 1.30
N ALA A 372 -9.82 -12.07 0.52
CA ALA A 372 -9.79 -13.51 0.68
C ALA A 372 -9.79 -14.24 -0.67
#